data_156cd6752fea02fa257d080877f9db69
#
_entry.id   156cd6752fea02fa257d080877f9db69
#
_cell.length_a   1.000
_cell.length_b   1.000
_cell.length_c   1.000
_cell.angle_alpha   90.00
_cell.angle_beta   90.00
_cell.angle_gamma   90.00
#
_symmetry.space_group_name_H-M   'P 1'
#
loop_
_entity.id
_entity.type
_entity.pdbx_description
1 polymer ?
#
loop_
_entity_poly.entity_id
_entity_poly.type
_entity_poly.pdbx_seq_one_letter_code
_entity_poly.pdbx_strand_id
1 'polypeptide(L)'
;MESEGIKNLLRKMKPSKFEDISAVLALYRPGAMQNIDEYIKRKNDASLIEYPHEKLIPYLKETYGLMIYQEQVMQCAQVIGGFTLAQADNLRKAMSKKKVEIMQSYKEQFIQGALNNKVSYKQAGELFDSMERFGGYGFNKSHSYAYGLISYQMAYLKANYPLFFYQRLLDSVIGSEVKTAQYIYECQHRGIKILPCDVNHSQASYTIENDALRMPLQVMKGIGRSIYPIILKERTKGEFKDGIDFVVRVSAAGLGESSLRILIDGGALDGFEYNRATWNENLSKILDYARLVRVEEKNQVLFDFTVVSRPSILKIKENTLLKAQREHHILGFYLSEHPVQTLRKKYPKCIPISQLQEKMDYVQVIGRVASFRTHKTKRQDMMCFMNIEDECGKIDVAVMPSLYDQNKLKIERNQIVIVQGKKDRDMSILARRLEWVDSDN
;
A
#
# COMPACT_ATOMS: atom_id res chain seq x y z
N MET A 1 7.49 -2.44 7.91
CA MET A 1 8.47 -2.76 6.83
C MET A 1 7.81 -2.62 5.45
N GLU A 2 7.22 -1.45 5.15
CA GLU A 2 6.36 -1.26 3.95
C GLU A 2 7.05 -0.50 2.80
N SER A 3 8.17 0.23 3.07
CA SER A 3 8.86 0.97 2.01
C SER A 3 9.48 0.02 0.99
N GLU A 4 9.51 0.41 -0.27
CA GLU A 4 10.07 -0.42 -1.35
C GLU A 4 11.54 -0.79 -1.11
N GLY A 5 12.34 0.12 -0.53
CA GLY A 5 13.72 -0.17 -0.20
C GLY A 5 13.87 -1.29 0.84
N ILE A 6 13.03 -1.31 1.90
CA ILE A 6 13.02 -2.41 2.89
C ILE A 6 12.51 -3.71 2.25
N LYS A 7 11.48 -3.67 1.42
CA LYS A 7 10.98 -4.86 0.71
C LYS A 7 12.06 -5.46 -0.19
N ASN A 8 12.81 -4.62 -0.93
CA ASN A 8 13.91 -5.06 -1.77
C ASN A 8 15.05 -5.65 -0.94
N LEU A 9 15.38 -5.04 0.21
CA LEU A 9 16.36 -5.60 1.13
C LEU A 9 15.93 -6.96 1.68
N LEU A 10 14.67 -7.11 2.10
CA LEU A 10 14.13 -8.39 2.58
C LEU A 10 14.18 -9.49 1.49
N ARG A 11 13.84 -9.15 0.24
CA ARG A 11 13.94 -10.08 -0.91
C ARG A 11 15.39 -10.50 -1.17
N LYS A 12 16.35 -9.57 -1.05
CA LYS A 12 17.78 -9.83 -1.22
C LYS A 12 18.37 -10.64 -0.06
N MET A 13 18.01 -10.31 1.17
CA MET A 13 18.51 -10.93 2.39
C MET A 13 17.91 -12.32 2.63
N LYS A 14 16.68 -12.57 2.19
CA LYS A 14 15.94 -13.82 2.42
C LYS A 14 16.00 -14.26 3.89
N PRO A 15 15.35 -13.55 4.82
CA PRO A 15 15.41 -13.86 6.25
C PRO A 15 15.04 -15.32 6.52
N SER A 16 15.84 -16.02 7.31
CA SER A 16 15.63 -17.42 7.70
C SER A 16 15.44 -17.60 9.20
N LYS A 17 15.75 -16.57 9.98
CA LYS A 17 15.57 -16.52 11.43
C LYS A 17 15.13 -15.14 11.87
N PHE A 18 14.61 -15.04 13.09
CA PHE A 18 14.09 -13.79 13.64
C PHE A 18 15.14 -12.68 13.72
N GLU A 19 16.38 -13.04 14.05
CA GLU A 19 17.51 -12.12 14.15
C GLU A 19 17.78 -11.39 12.82
N ASP A 20 17.52 -12.02 11.69
CA ASP A 20 17.65 -11.38 10.38
C ASP A 20 16.64 -10.21 10.22
N ILE A 21 15.42 -10.39 10.73
CA ILE A 21 14.38 -9.34 10.70
C ILE A 21 14.81 -8.16 11.59
N SER A 22 15.35 -8.46 12.76
CA SER A 22 15.90 -7.45 13.67
C SER A 22 17.08 -6.72 13.02
N ALA A 23 17.98 -7.45 12.36
CA ALA A 23 19.13 -6.88 11.67
C ALA A 23 18.72 -5.95 10.51
N VAL A 24 17.66 -6.26 9.76
CA VAL A 24 17.11 -5.35 8.71
C VAL A 24 16.76 -4.00 9.30
N LEU A 25 16.07 -3.97 10.45
CA LEU A 25 15.70 -2.71 11.13
C LEU A 25 16.92 -1.91 11.60
N ALA A 26 17.97 -2.60 12.01
CA ALA A 26 19.20 -1.98 12.45
C ALA A 26 20.06 -1.46 11.29
N LEU A 27 20.12 -2.19 10.18
CA LEU A 27 20.99 -1.91 9.03
C LEU A 27 20.38 -0.93 8.02
N TYR A 28 19.03 -0.90 7.85
CA TYR A 28 18.39 -0.04 6.86
C TYR A 28 18.29 1.42 7.34
N ARG A 29 19.46 2.05 7.51
CA ARG A 29 19.58 3.45 7.94
C ARG A 29 20.86 4.07 7.35
N PRO A 30 20.87 5.38 7.08
CA PRO A 30 22.09 6.07 6.65
C PRO A 30 23.27 5.74 7.55
N GLY A 31 24.40 5.41 6.96
CA GLY A 31 25.63 5.03 7.68
C GLY A 31 25.75 3.53 7.97
N ALA A 32 24.68 2.85 8.38
CA ALA A 32 24.70 1.40 8.62
C ALA A 32 24.49 0.59 7.32
N MET A 33 23.85 1.18 6.29
CA MET A 33 23.53 0.51 5.03
C MET A 33 24.73 -0.04 4.28
N GLN A 34 25.92 0.55 4.47
CA GLN A 34 27.18 0.06 3.87
C GLN A 34 27.53 -1.38 4.30
N ASN A 35 27.01 -1.86 5.43
CA ASN A 35 27.27 -3.19 5.95
C ASN A 35 26.27 -4.25 5.46
N ILE A 36 25.25 -3.87 4.70
CA ILE A 36 24.20 -4.78 4.24
C ILE A 36 24.75 -5.89 3.34
N ASP A 37 25.58 -5.53 2.38
CA ASP A 37 26.13 -6.50 1.43
C ASP A 37 27.05 -7.49 2.11
N GLU A 38 27.84 -7.04 3.08
CA GLU A 38 28.71 -7.92 3.88
C GLU A 38 27.88 -8.83 4.79
N TYR A 39 26.83 -8.31 5.43
CA TYR A 39 25.91 -9.12 6.23
C TYR A 39 25.29 -10.24 5.40
N ILE A 40 24.79 -9.92 4.18
CA ILE A 40 24.19 -10.91 3.29
C ILE A 40 25.20 -11.95 2.82
N LYS A 41 26.44 -11.56 2.48
CA LYS A 41 27.51 -12.49 2.09
C LYS A 41 27.78 -13.49 3.20
N ARG A 42 28.05 -13.02 4.42
CA ARG A 42 28.37 -13.85 5.58
C ARG A 42 27.20 -14.72 6.04
N LYS A 43 25.96 -14.22 5.87
CA LYS A 43 24.76 -15.02 6.11
C LYS A 43 24.66 -16.22 5.16
N ASN A 44 25.00 -16.02 3.89
CA ASN A 44 24.85 -17.05 2.84
C ASN A 44 26.04 -18.01 2.78
N ASP A 45 27.21 -17.61 3.25
CA ASP A 45 28.45 -18.40 3.25
C ASP A 45 29.15 -18.29 4.60
N ALA A 46 29.03 -19.35 5.39
CA ALA A 46 29.62 -19.42 6.72
C ALA A 46 31.17 -19.36 6.70
N SER A 47 31.82 -19.72 5.59
CA SER A 47 33.27 -19.64 5.44
C SER A 47 33.82 -18.21 5.44
N LEU A 48 32.96 -17.23 5.13
CA LEU A 48 33.30 -15.81 5.11
C LEU A 48 33.10 -15.13 6.47
N ILE A 49 32.65 -15.88 7.49
CA ILE A 49 32.41 -15.29 8.81
C ILE A 49 33.75 -15.15 9.53
N GLU A 50 34.14 -13.91 9.72
CA GLU A 50 35.32 -13.55 10.50
C GLU A 50 34.89 -12.93 11.83
N TYR A 51 35.52 -13.42 12.93
CA TYR A 51 35.34 -12.86 14.26
C TYR A 51 36.59 -12.06 14.63
N PRO A 52 36.43 -10.80 15.08
CA PRO A 52 37.56 -9.97 15.43
C PRO A 52 38.44 -10.57 16.56
N HIS A 53 37.81 -11.37 17.42
CA HIS A 53 38.49 -12.11 18.52
C HIS A 53 37.61 -13.28 18.97
N GLU A 54 38.19 -14.41 19.35
CA GLU A 54 37.46 -15.61 19.80
C GLU A 54 36.49 -15.36 20.96
N LYS A 55 36.87 -14.52 21.94
CA LYS A 55 36.02 -14.13 23.08
C LYS A 55 34.78 -13.39 22.66
N LEU A 56 34.70 -12.85 21.45
CA LEU A 56 33.54 -12.10 20.91
C LEU A 56 32.55 -13.00 20.13
N ILE A 57 32.91 -14.25 19.84
CA ILE A 57 32.04 -15.20 19.12
C ILE A 57 30.65 -15.29 19.76
N PRO A 58 30.48 -15.46 21.09
CA PRO A 58 29.14 -15.56 21.69
C PRO A 58 28.26 -14.34 21.46
N TYR A 59 28.84 -13.16 21.30
CA TYR A 59 28.14 -11.88 21.16
C TYR A 59 27.92 -11.47 19.72
N LEU A 60 28.74 -11.95 18.78
CA LEU A 60 28.70 -11.58 17.38
C LEU A 60 28.15 -12.69 16.46
N LYS A 61 27.91 -13.90 16.99
CA LYS A 61 27.43 -15.05 16.21
C LYS A 61 26.09 -14.78 15.52
N GLU A 62 25.19 -14.10 16.19
CA GLU A 62 23.87 -13.77 15.66
C GLU A 62 23.91 -12.80 14.48
N THR A 63 24.97 -11.99 14.38
CA THR A 63 25.20 -10.98 13.37
C THR A 63 26.36 -11.33 12.42
N TYR A 64 26.73 -12.62 12.37
CA TYR A 64 27.74 -13.15 11.46
C TYR A 64 29.11 -12.45 11.60
N GLY A 65 29.51 -12.14 12.83
CA GLY A 65 30.78 -11.46 13.13
C GLY A 65 30.76 -9.94 12.98
N LEU A 66 29.63 -9.34 12.57
CA LEU A 66 29.52 -7.90 12.43
C LEU A 66 28.96 -7.24 13.69
N MET A 67 29.51 -6.07 14.04
CA MET A 67 28.91 -5.22 15.06
C MET A 67 27.82 -4.37 14.43
N ILE A 68 26.57 -4.54 14.81
CA ILE A 68 25.42 -3.74 14.33
C ILE A 68 24.61 -3.13 15.47
N TYR A 69 24.77 -3.67 16.69
CA TYR A 69 24.08 -3.21 17.88
C TYR A 69 25.00 -2.47 18.85
N GLN A 70 24.45 -1.47 19.54
CA GLN A 70 25.19 -0.73 20.59
C GLN A 70 25.64 -1.65 21.70
N GLU A 71 24.84 -2.63 22.06
CA GLU A 71 25.14 -3.63 23.07
C GLU A 71 26.36 -4.47 22.70
N GLN A 72 26.61 -4.76 21.43
CA GLN A 72 27.80 -5.49 20.97
C GLN A 72 29.07 -4.66 21.13
N VAL A 73 28.99 -3.34 20.94
CA VAL A 73 30.10 -2.42 21.23
C VAL A 73 30.40 -2.41 22.72
N MET A 74 29.39 -2.34 23.58
CA MET A 74 29.57 -2.40 25.04
C MET A 74 30.15 -3.73 25.49
N GLN A 75 29.66 -4.85 24.94
CA GLN A 75 30.19 -6.19 25.23
C GLN A 75 31.66 -6.34 24.80
N CYS A 76 32.04 -5.79 23.65
CA CYS A 76 33.43 -5.75 23.21
C CYS A 76 34.29 -4.96 24.20
N ALA A 77 33.84 -3.79 24.63
CA ALA A 77 34.56 -2.98 25.63
C ALA A 77 34.73 -3.72 26.97
N GLN A 78 33.73 -4.47 27.42
CA GLN A 78 33.81 -5.25 28.65
C GLN A 78 34.71 -6.47 28.51
N VAL A 79 34.49 -7.29 27.47
CA VAL A 79 35.14 -8.61 27.34
C VAL A 79 36.61 -8.47 26.93
N ILE A 80 36.93 -7.52 26.08
CA ILE A 80 38.29 -7.29 25.57
C ILE A 80 38.98 -6.22 26.39
N GLY A 81 38.34 -5.05 26.57
CA GLY A 81 38.96 -3.92 27.29
C GLY A 81 38.88 -3.97 28.80
N GLY A 82 38.15 -4.95 29.38
CA GLY A 82 37.97 -5.06 30.81
C GLY A 82 37.14 -3.94 31.45
N PHE A 83 36.36 -3.22 30.66
CA PHE A 83 35.52 -2.13 31.15
C PHE A 83 34.37 -2.64 32.01
N THR A 84 34.04 -1.90 33.05
CA THR A 84 32.79 -2.10 33.77
C THR A 84 31.60 -1.72 32.86
N LEU A 85 30.43 -2.19 33.19
CA LEU A 85 29.21 -1.84 32.43
C LEU A 85 29.00 -0.32 32.32
N ALA A 86 29.25 0.42 33.41
CA ALA A 86 29.13 1.89 33.44
C ALA A 86 30.17 2.57 32.49
N GLN A 87 31.39 2.08 32.47
CA GLN A 87 32.44 2.58 31.58
C GLN A 87 32.10 2.28 30.10
N ALA A 88 31.63 1.06 29.82
CA ALA A 88 31.19 0.67 28.48
C ALA A 88 30.02 1.51 27.96
N ASP A 89 29.03 1.84 28.82
CA ASP A 89 27.91 2.72 28.45
C ASP A 89 28.37 4.18 28.22
N ASN A 90 29.30 4.67 29.04
CA ASN A 90 29.89 5.99 28.83
C ASN A 90 30.68 6.06 27.52
N LEU A 91 31.47 5.03 27.20
CA LEU A 91 32.13 4.90 25.90
C LEU A 91 31.15 4.92 24.74
N ARG A 92 30.09 4.12 24.81
CA ARG A 92 29.01 4.12 23.80
C ARG A 92 28.41 5.50 23.62
N LYS A 93 28.12 6.22 24.73
CA LYS A 93 27.58 7.61 24.69
C LYS A 93 28.60 8.58 24.07
N ALA A 94 29.89 8.43 24.36
CA ALA A 94 30.93 9.29 23.78
C ALA A 94 31.03 9.06 22.26
N MET A 95 31.04 7.80 21.79
CA MET A 95 31.02 7.43 20.38
C MET A 95 29.82 8.02 19.64
N SER A 96 28.61 7.86 20.19
CA SER A 96 27.37 8.40 19.59
C SER A 96 27.39 9.92 19.46
N LYS A 97 28.04 10.63 20.39
CA LYS A 97 28.16 12.10 20.39
C LYS A 97 29.39 12.62 19.66
N LYS A 98 30.22 11.72 19.10
CA LYS A 98 31.47 12.04 18.38
C LYS A 98 32.41 12.98 19.17
N LYS A 99 32.57 12.75 20.48
CA LYS A 99 33.43 13.56 21.36
C LYS A 99 34.88 13.14 21.20
N VAL A 100 35.59 13.74 20.24
CA VAL A 100 36.97 13.37 19.86
C VAL A 100 37.93 13.44 21.03
N GLU A 101 37.84 14.48 21.87
CA GLU A 101 38.75 14.69 23.01
C GLU A 101 38.74 13.55 24.06
N ILE A 102 37.55 12.95 24.24
CA ILE A 102 37.37 11.87 25.22
C ILE A 102 37.68 10.52 24.59
N MET A 103 37.55 10.38 23.27
CA MET A 103 37.77 9.11 22.57
C MET A 103 39.19 8.60 22.68
N GLN A 104 40.19 9.48 22.63
CA GLN A 104 41.60 9.12 22.77
C GLN A 104 41.86 8.48 24.14
N SER A 105 41.35 9.07 25.21
CA SER A 105 41.49 8.50 26.57
C SER A 105 40.81 7.13 26.70
N TYR A 106 39.64 6.95 26.12
CA TYR A 106 38.96 5.64 26.08
C TYR A 106 39.76 4.61 25.28
N LYS A 107 40.39 5.01 24.17
CA LYS A 107 41.21 4.13 23.34
C LYS A 107 42.41 3.62 24.12
N GLU A 108 43.09 4.50 24.84
CA GLU A 108 44.24 4.13 25.68
C GLU A 108 43.83 3.17 26.81
N GLN A 109 42.74 3.46 27.52
CA GLN A 109 42.18 2.60 28.55
C GLN A 109 41.78 1.22 28.00
N PHE A 110 41.11 1.20 26.82
CA PHE A 110 40.72 -0.05 26.17
C PHE A 110 41.92 -0.91 25.78
N ILE A 111 42.95 -0.30 25.17
CA ILE A 111 44.18 -1.01 24.77
C ILE A 111 44.89 -1.56 26.01
N GLN A 112 45.02 -0.76 27.08
CA GLN A 112 45.65 -1.24 28.31
C GLN A 112 44.88 -2.42 28.93
N GLY A 113 43.56 -2.35 28.99
CA GLY A 113 42.71 -3.46 29.46
C GLY A 113 42.82 -4.69 28.57
N ALA A 114 42.91 -4.52 27.25
CA ALA A 114 43.06 -5.59 26.28
C ALA A 114 44.41 -6.32 26.44
N LEU A 115 45.50 -5.58 26.68
CA LEU A 115 46.79 -6.14 26.96
C LEU A 115 46.76 -7.02 28.22
N ASN A 116 46.11 -6.58 29.29
CA ASN A 116 45.87 -7.37 30.50
C ASN A 116 45.08 -8.65 30.23
N ASN A 117 44.19 -8.64 29.22
CA ASN A 117 43.40 -9.77 28.72
C ASN A 117 44.14 -10.62 27.67
N LYS A 118 45.45 -10.42 27.49
CA LYS A 118 46.36 -11.14 26.57
C LYS A 118 46.01 -10.90 25.07
N VAL A 119 45.42 -9.78 24.75
CA VAL A 119 45.16 -9.34 23.36
C VAL A 119 46.33 -8.44 22.93
N SER A 120 46.89 -8.64 21.74
CA SER A 120 48.00 -7.83 21.25
C SER A 120 47.64 -6.35 21.07
N TYR A 121 48.61 -5.45 21.19
CA TYR A 121 48.42 -4.01 20.99
C TYR A 121 47.79 -3.69 19.65
N LYS A 122 48.29 -4.34 18.58
CA LYS A 122 47.77 -4.17 17.21
C LYS A 122 46.31 -4.56 17.12
N GLN A 123 45.97 -5.74 17.59
CA GLN A 123 44.59 -6.26 17.55
C GLN A 123 43.64 -5.42 18.41
N ALA A 124 44.08 -4.95 19.58
CA ALA A 124 43.30 -4.05 20.42
C ALA A 124 43.00 -2.70 19.72
N GLY A 125 43.99 -2.14 19.04
CA GLY A 125 43.83 -0.93 18.25
C GLY A 125 42.83 -1.09 17.11
N GLU A 126 42.97 -2.15 16.30
CA GLU A 126 42.02 -2.46 15.19
C GLU A 126 40.60 -2.69 15.68
N LEU A 127 40.43 -3.36 16.82
CA LEU A 127 39.15 -3.56 17.48
C LEU A 127 38.51 -2.23 17.91
N PHE A 128 39.28 -1.37 18.56
CA PHE A 128 38.78 -0.07 19.00
C PHE A 128 38.37 0.80 17.81
N ASP A 129 39.17 0.86 16.75
CA ASP A 129 38.85 1.59 15.52
C ASP A 129 37.61 1.04 14.84
N SER A 130 37.38 -0.28 14.91
CA SER A 130 36.17 -0.92 14.47
C SER A 130 34.96 -0.49 15.31
N MET A 131 35.08 -0.51 16.64
CA MET A 131 34.05 -0.04 17.56
C MET A 131 33.70 1.43 17.35
N GLU A 132 34.70 2.28 17.14
CA GLU A 132 34.51 3.72 16.90
C GLU A 132 33.72 3.97 15.60
N ARG A 133 34.07 3.28 14.51
CA ARG A 133 33.29 3.35 13.24
C ARG A 133 31.85 2.94 13.44
N PHE A 134 31.61 1.91 14.24
CA PHE A 134 30.25 1.41 14.52
C PHE A 134 29.50 2.20 15.60
N GLY A 135 30.20 2.76 16.56
CA GLY A 135 29.61 3.45 17.71
C GLY A 135 28.73 4.62 17.32
N GLY A 136 29.08 5.29 16.20
CA GLY A 136 28.26 6.37 15.62
C GLY A 136 26.97 5.91 14.95
N TYR A 137 26.84 4.62 14.62
CA TYR A 137 25.72 4.06 13.85
C TYR A 137 25.06 2.85 14.53
N GLY A 138 25.58 2.39 15.67
CA GLY A 138 25.04 1.26 16.41
C GLY A 138 23.57 1.45 16.75
N PHE A 139 22.76 0.42 16.59
CA PHE A 139 21.33 0.44 16.91
C PHE A 139 21.07 -0.20 18.27
N ASN A 140 20.06 0.28 18.98
CA ASN A 140 19.63 -0.38 20.22
C ASN A 140 18.99 -1.73 19.90
N LYS A 141 19.56 -2.82 20.41
CA LYS A 141 19.12 -4.18 20.14
C LYS A 141 17.72 -4.43 20.65
N SER A 142 17.41 -4.02 21.87
CA SER A 142 16.08 -4.23 22.48
C SER A 142 14.98 -3.56 21.65
N HIS A 143 15.23 -2.34 21.15
CA HIS A 143 14.30 -1.64 20.27
C HIS A 143 14.11 -2.40 18.95
N SER A 144 15.20 -2.85 18.34
CA SER A 144 15.15 -3.63 17.09
C SER A 144 14.37 -4.92 17.25
N TYR A 145 14.59 -5.64 18.36
CA TYR A 145 13.88 -6.88 18.68
C TYR A 145 12.37 -6.65 18.91
N ALA A 146 11.99 -5.62 19.67
CA ALA A 146 10.60 -5.30 19.94
C ALA A 146 9.83 -5.00 18.63
N TYR A 147 10.38 -4.12 17.79
CA TYR A 147 9.76 -3.81 16.50
C TYR A 147 9.87 -4.96 15.48
N GLY A 148 10.94 -5.73 15.54
CA GLY A 148 11.09 -6.96 14.77
C GLY A 148 10.02 -7.98 15.10
N LEU A 149 9.70 -8.16 16.39
CA LEU A 149 8.65 -9.08 16.85
C LEU A 149 7.28 -8.66 16.34
N ILE A 150 6.94 -7.38 16.45
CA ILE A 150 5.68 -6.85 15.90
C ILE A 150 5.62 -7.12 14.38
N SER A 151 6.70 -6.83 13.65
CA SER A 151 6.76 -7.05 12.20
C SER A 151 6.62 -8.53 11.84
N TYR A 152 7.24 -9.43 12.62
CA TYR A 152 7.10 -10.87 12.44
C TYR A 152 5.67 -11.35 12.71
N GLN A 153 5.05 -10.90 13.80
CA GLN A 153 3.67 -11.25 14.14
C GLN A 153 2.70 -10.79 13.04
N MET A 154 2.86 -9.57 12.54
CA MET A 154 2.06 -9.05 11.43
C MET A 154 2.26 -9.86 10.15
N ALA A 155 3.49 -10.25 9.82
CA ALA A 155 3.78 -11.12 8.69
C ALA A 155 3.19 -12.52 8.84
N TYR A 156 3.25 -13.08 10.05
CA TYR A 156 2.64 -14.37 10.39
C TYR A 156 1.11 -14.34 10.21
N LEU A 157 0.44 -13.32 10.75
CA LEU A 157 -1.01 -13.14 10.60
C LEU A 157 -1.39 -12.96 9.13
N LYS A 158 -0.61 -12.17 8.39
CA LYS A 158 -0.83 -11.96 6.94
C LYS A 158 -0.68 -13.24 6.12
N ALA A 159 0.23 -14.13 6.51
CA ALA A 159 0.47 -15.40 5.81
C ALA A 159 -0.54 -16.49 6.16
N ASN A 160 -0.90 -16.62 7.45
CA ASN A 160 -1.71 -17.73 7.95
C ASN A 160 -3.21 -17.39 8.13
N TYR A 161 -3.52 -16.10 8.34
CA TYR A 161 -4.88 -15.59 8.55
C TYR A 161 -5.17 -14.37 7.69
N PRO A 162 -4.96 -14.45 6.35
CA PRO A 162 -4.99 -13.28 5.48
C PRO A 162 -6.33 -12.53 5.52
N LEU A 163 -7.45 -13.25 5.59
CA LEU A 163 -8.77 -12.65 5.60
C LEU A 163 -8.98 -11.71 6.80
N PHE A 164 -8.65 -12.18 8.01
CA PHE A 164 -8.73 -11.38 9.24
C PHE A 164 -7.71 -10.24 9.23
N PHE A 165 -6.50 -10.50 8.72
CA PHE A 165 -5.46 -9.50 8.60
C PHE A 165 -5.90 -8.33 7.71
N TYR A 166 -6.40 -8.62 6.50
CA TYR A 166 -6.82 -7.60 5.57
C TYR A 166 -8.11 -6.90 6.00
N GLN A 167 -9.03 -7.58 6.66
CA GLN A 167 -10.19 -6.96 7.28
C GLN A 167 -9.76 -5.80 8.20
N ARG A 168 -8.85 -6.07 9.13
CA ARG A 168 -8.38 -5.05 10.09
C ARG A 168 -7.49 -4.00 9.44
N LEU A 169 -6.67 -4.40 8.48
CA LEU A 169 -5.83 -3.46 7.75
C LEU A 169 -6.68 -2.46 6.94
N LEU A 170 -7.70 -2.93 6.24
CA LEU A 170 -8.62 -2.10 5.48
C LEU A 170 -9.45 -1.19 6.40
N ASP A 171 -9.91 -1.68 7.55
CA ASP A 171 -10.59 -0.85 8.55
C ASP A 171 -9.73 0.32 9.03
N SER A 172 -8.43 0.08 9.22
CA SER A 172 -7.49 1.11 9.71
C SER A 172 -7.23 2.24 8.71
N VAL A 173 -7.58 2.04 7.44
CA VAL A 173 -7.33 3.01 6.35
C VAL A 173 -8.61 3.57 5.72
N ILE A 174 -9.78 3.31 6.31
CA ILE A 174 -11.03 3.93 5.88
C ILE A 174 -10.86 5.46 5.89
N GLY A 175 -11.20 6.12 4.78
CA GLY A 175 -10.98 7.55 4.56
C GLY A 175 -9.68 7.88 3.82
N SER A 176 -8.81 6.89 3.55
CA SER A 176 -7.63 7.05 2.69
C SER A 176 -7.83 6.28 1.38
N GLU A 177 -8.30 6.97 0.34
CA GLU A 177 -8.55 6.37 -0.98
C GLU A 177 -7.32 5.61 -1.51
N VAL A 178 -6.14 6.22 -1.43
CA VAL A 178 -4.89 5.64 -1.95
C VAL A 178 -4.51 4.34 -1.26
N LYS A 179 -4.58 4.30 0.08
CA LYS A 179 -4.25 3.09 0.83
C LYS A 179 -5.31 2.01 0.68
N THR A 180 -6.59 2.40 0.66
CA THR A 180 -7.69 1.46 0.42
C THR A 180 -7.54 0.80 -0.94
N ALA A 181 -7.32 1.57 -2.01
CA ALA A 181 -7.07 1.05 -3.34
C ALA A 181 -5.87 0.09 -3.38
N GLN A 182 -4.75 0.46 -2.73
CA GLN A 182 -3.56 -0.38 -2.65
C GLN A 182 -3.84 -1.74 -1.98
N TYR A 183 -4.54 -1.75 -0.85
CA TYR A 183 -4.81 -2.98 -0.11
C TYR A 183 -5.91 -3.82 -0.75
N ILE A 184 -6.90 -3.21 -1.39
CA ILE A 184 -7.90 -3.93 -2.22
C ILE A 184 -7.19 -4.64 -3.38
N TYR A 185 -6.29 -3.94 -4.09
CA TYR A 185 -5.47 -4.55 -5.13
C TYR A 185 -4.65 -5.74 -4.60
N GLU A 186 -4.02 -5.59 -3.43
CA GLU A 186 -3.26 -6.67 -2.81
C GLU A 186 -4.15 -7.87 -2.43
N CYS A 187 -5.36 -7.63 -1.92
CA CYS A 187 -6.36 -8.67 -1.64
C CYS A 187 -6.71 -9.45 -2.90
N GLN A 188 -7.06 -8.77 -3.98
CA GLN A 188 -7.44 -9.39 -5.26
C GLN A 188 -6.32 -10.27 -5.82
N HIS A 189 -5.04 -9.80 -5.76
CA HIS A 189 -3.88 -10.58 -6.19
C HIS A 189 -3.57 -11.79 -5.32
N ARG A 190 -4.11 -11.83 -4.11
CA ARG A 190 -4.03 -12.98 -3.20
C ARG A 190 -5.25 -13.91 -3.29
N GLY A 191 -6.17 -13.64 -4.21
CA GLY A 191 -7.41 -14.39 -4.36
C GLY A 191 -8.47 -14.09 -3.29
N ILE A 192 -8.29 -13.04 -2.47
CA ILE A 192 -9.30 -12.61 -1.50
C ILE A 192 -10.35 -11.81 -2.26
N LYS A 193 -11.56 -12.33 -2.27
CA LYS A 193 -12.70 -11.68 -2.91
C LYS A 193 -13.15 -10.48 -2.08
N ILE A 194 -13.39 -9.36 -2.77
CA ILE A 194 -13.98 -8.16 -2.17
C ILE A 194 -15.41 -8.04 -2.66
N LEU A 195 -16.34 -8.00 -1.71
CA LEU A 195 -17.75 -7.80 -1.98
C LEU A 195 -18.06 -6.30 -1.97
N PRO A 196 -18.85 -5.79 -2.92
CA PRO A 196 -19.21 -4.38 -3.00
C PRO A 196 -19.99 -3.93 -1.76
N CYS A 197 -20.12 -2.62 -1.59
CA CYS A 197 -21.06 -2.08 -0.64
C CYS A 197 -22.49 -2.52 -0.95
N ASP A 198 -23.28 -2.75 0.08
CA ASP A 198 -24.68 -3.18 -0.04
C ASP A 198 -25.49 -2.60 1.12
N VAL A 199 -26.63 -1.99 0.83
CA VAL A 199 -27.46 -1.31 1.85
C VAL A 199 -28.05 -2.29 2.87
N ASN A 200 -28.25 -3.56 2.52
CA ASN A 200 -28.75 -4.58 3.43
C ASN A 200 -27.64 -5.32 4.21
N HIS A 201 -26.41 -5.43 3.64
CA HIS A 201 -25.36 -6.27 4.20
C HIS A 201 -24.22 -5.48 4.81
N SER A 202 -23.83 -4.35 4.23
CA SER A 202 -22.66 -3.58 4.71
C SER A 202 -22.85 -3.03 6.11
N GLN A 203 -21.79 -3.09 6.91
CA GLN A 203 -21.74 -2.58 8.29
C GLN A 203 -20.90 -1.27 8.35
N ALA A 204 -20.57 -0.83 9.56
CA ALA A 204 -19.69 0.31 9.79
C ALA A 204 -18.22 0.03 9.51
N SER A 205 -17.82 -1.26 9.47
CA SER A 205 -16.47 -1.74 9.20
C SER A 205 -16.52 -2.87 8.18
N TYR A 206 -15.36 -3.27 7.64
CA TYR A 206 -15.27 -4.47 6.81
C TYR A 206 -15.72 -5.70 7.58
N THR A 207 -16.51 -6.55 6.93
CA THR A 207 -16.98 -7.82 7.53
C THR A 207 -16.58 -9.00 6.66
N ILE A 208 -16.39 -10.15 7.30
CA ILE A 208 -16.13 -11.41 6.61
C ILE A 208 -17.48 -12.06 6.30
N GLU A 209 -17.69 -12.39 5.03
CA GLU A 209 -18.91 -12.98 4.52
C GLU A 209 -18.54 -14.04 3.47
N ASN A 210 -18.78 -15.32 3.78
CA ASN A 210 -18.51 -16.46 2.87
C ASN A 210 -17.07 -16.42 2.27
N ASP A 211 -16.05 -16.32 3.13
CA ASP A 211 -14.63 -16.23 2.77
C ASP A 211 -14.26 -15.01 1.88
N ALA A 212 -15.08 -13.98 1.91
CA ALA A 212 -14.86 -12.71 1.23
C ALA A 212 -14.93 -11.54 2.22
N LEU A 213 -14.46 -10.38 1.81
CA LEU A 213 -14.53 -9.15 2.59
C LEU A 213 -15.61 -8.24 2.02
N ARG A 214 -16.69 -7.98 2.79
CA ARG A 214 -17.72 -6.99 2.47
C ARG A 214 -17.23 -5.60 2.81
N MET A 215 -17.33 -4.68 1.86
CA MET A 215 -16.97 -3.27 2.06
C MET A 215 -18.02 -2.53 2.90
N PRO A 216 -17.61 -1.67 3.85
CA PRO A 216 -18.52 -0.80 4.58
C PRO A 216 -18.97 0.40 3.73
N LEU A 217 -20.18 0.90 3.98
CA LEU A 217 -20.75 2.04 3.22
C LEU A 217 -19.86 3.30 3.29
N GLN A 218 -19.18 3.52 4.40
CA GLN A 218 -18.33 4.72 4.60
C GLN A 218 -17.03 4.73 3.78
N VAL A 219 -16.73 3.69 3.01
CA VAL A 219 -15.63 3.71 2.02
C VAL A 219 -15.99 4.61 0.84
N MET A 220 -17.28 4.78 0.57
CA MET A 220 -17.76 5.65 -0.50
C MET A 220 -17.50 7.11 -0.14
N LYS A 221 -16.84 7.83 -1.03
CA LYS A 221 -16.62 9.26 -0.90
C LYS A 221 -17.93 10.03 -0.83
N GLY A 222 -18.11 10.77 0.25
CA GLY A 222 -19.35 11.49 0.54
C GLY A 222 -20.32 10.74 1.45
N ILE A 223 -20.12 9.44 1.74
CA ILE A 223 -20.89 8.70 2.74
C ILE A 223 -20.12 8.68 4.07
N GLY A 224 -20.23 9.77 4.81
CA GLY A 224 -19.53 9.97 6.08
C GLY A 224 -20.30 9.49 7.32
N ARG A 225 -19.73 9.85 8.48
CA ARG A 225 -20.26 9.48 9.81
C ARG A 225 -21.68 9.97 10.10
N SER A 226 -22.21 10.92 9.35
CA SER A 226 -23.58 11.41 9.50
C SER A 226 -24.58 10.62 8.63
N ILE A 227 -24.14 9.95 7.59
CA ILE A 227 -25.01 9.33 6.57
C ILE A 227 -25.21 7.84 6.81
N TYR A 228 -24.12 7.06 6.92
CA TYR A 228 -24.26 5.60 7.05
C TYR A 228 -25.06 5.16 8.30
N PRO A 229 -25.04 5.87 9.46
CA PRO A 229 -25.84 5.47 10.60
C PRO A 229 -27.36 5.57 10.35
N ILE A 230 -27.79 6.49 9.46
CA ILE A 230 -29.19 6.60 9.06
C ILE A 230 -29.63 5.30 8.38
N ILE A 231 -28.83 4.80 7.43
CA ILE A 231 -29.11 3.56 6.70
C ILE A 231 -29.15 2.37 7.67
N LEU A 232 -28.14 2.26 8.55
CA LEU A 232 -28.08 1.17 9.51
C LEU A 232 -29.29 1.21 10.47
N LYS A 233 -29.67 2.40 10.95
CA LYS A 233 -30.83 2.58 11.82
C LYS A 233 -32.15 2.21 11.11
N GLU A 234 -32.33 2.65 9.88
CA GLU A 234 -33.53 2.27 9.13
C GLU A 234 -33.61 0.76 8.88
N ARG A 235 -32.47 0.12 8.61
CA ARG A 235 -32.39 -1.32 8.42
C ARG A 235 -32.78 -2.12 9.68
N THR A 236 -32.56 -1.58 10.89
CA THR A 236 -33.01 -2.26 12.13
C THR A 236 -34.53 -2.42 12.23
N LYS A 237 -35.29 -1.62 11.47
CA LYS A 237 -36.76 -1.74 11.37
C LYS A 237 -37.20 -2.88 10.42
N GLY A 238 -36.26 -3.55 9.80
CA GLY A 238 -36.40 -4.61 8.79
C GLY A 238 -35.54 -4.33 7.56
N GLU A 239 -35.09 -5.39 6.87
CA GLU A 239 -34.34 -5.27 5.63
C GLU A 239 -35.13 -4.48 4.58
N PHE A 240 -34.42 -3.80 3.69
CA PHE A 240 -35.04 -3.11 2.58
C PHE A 240 -35.48 -4.15 1.53
N LYS A 241 -36.78 -4.13 1.22
CA LYS A 241 -37.41 -5.14 0.34
C LYS A 241 -36.99 -4.99 -1.11
N ASP A 242 -36.85 -3.75 -1.56
CA ASP A 242 -36.43 -3.35 -2.91
C ASP A 242 -35.81 -1.94 -2.86
N GLY A 243 -35.29 -1.45 -3.99
CA GLY A 243 -34.65 -0.14 -4.03
C GLY A 243 -35.62 1.02 -3.85
N ILE A 244 -36.92 0.89 -4.18
CA ILE A 244 -37.93 1.93 -3.93
C ILE A 244 -38.21 2.01 -2.41
N ASP A 245 -38.38 0.87 -1.72
CA ASP A 245 -38.53 0.82 -0.24
C ASP A 245 -37.34 1.46 0.43
N PHE A 246 -36.10 1.15 -0.04
CA PHE A 246 -34.90 1.80 0.46
C PHE A 246 -34.98 3.33 0.34
N VAL A 247 -35.19 3.85 -0.88
CA VAL A 247 -35.22 5.31 -1.14
C VAL A 247 -36.30 5.99 -0.29
N VAL A 248 -37.50 5.41 -0.22
CA VAL A 248 -38.62 5.95 0.58
C VAL A 248 -38.22 6.06 2.05
N ARG A 249 -37.74 5.00 2.65
CA ARG A 249 -37.43 4.97 4.08
C ARG A 249 -36.27 5.89 4.46
N VAL A 250 -35.17 5.86 3.69
CA VAL A 250 -33.98 6.65 4.04
C VAL A 250 -34.15 8.14 3.69
N SER A 251 -34.93 8.49 2.66
CA SER A 251 -35.23 9.91 2.38
C SER A 251 -36.11 10.51 3.46
N ALA A 252 -37.08 9.76 3.98
CA ALA A 252 -37.88 10.18 5.13
C ALA A 252 -37.05 10.34 6.41
N ALA A 253 -35.97 9.58 6.55
CA ALA A 253 -34.99 9.70 7.63
C ALA A 253 -33.94 10.81 7.40
N GLY A 254 -34.05 11.58 6.32
CA GLY A 254 -33.22 12.75 6.02
C GLY A 254 -32.11 12.55 5.02
N LEU A 255 -32.03 11.43 4.31
CA LEU A 255 -31.06 11.22 3.26
C LEU A 255 -31.42 12.01 2.00
N GLY A 256 -30.55 12.92 1.56
CA GLY A 256 -30.78 13.73 0.36
C GLY A 256 -30.39 13.01 -0.94
N GLU A 257 -30.87 13.57 -2.06
CA GLU A 257 -30.64 13.03 -3.41
C GLU A 257 -29.17 12.81 -3.75
N SER A 258 -28.29 13.74 -3.38
CA SER A 258 -26.85 13.63 -3.65
C SER A 258 -26.23 12.39 -3.00
N SER A 259 -26.62 12.07 -1.77
CA SER A 259 -26.15 10.87 -1.07
C SER A 259 -26.71 9.59 -1.69
N LEU A 260 -27.96 9.62 -2.15
CA LEU A 260 -28.57 8.49 -2.86
C LEU A 260 -27.85 8.21 -4.18
N ARG A 261 -27.49 9.25 -4.95
CA ARG A 261 -26.70 9.10 -6.19
C ARG A 261 -25.32 8.48 -5.91
N ILE A 262 -24.66 8.90 -4.83
CA ILE A 262 -23.37 8.30 -4.41
C ILE A 262 -23.56 6.81 -4.10
N LEU A 263 -24.61 6.42 -3.38
CA LEU A 263 -24.90 5.01 -3.06
C LEU A 263 -25.19 4.19 -4.32
N ILE A 264 -25.95 4.74 -5.26
CA ILE A 264 -26.24 4.11 -6.55
C ILE A 264 -24.95 3.94 -7.35
N ASP A 265 -24.20 5.03 -7.58
CA ASP A 265 -23.00 5.02 -8.41
C ASP A 265 -21.88 4.14 -7.78
N GLY A 266 -21.80 4.06 -6.45
CA GLY A 266 -20.91 3.19 -5.72
C GLY A 266 -21.37 1.74 -5.63
N GLY A 267 -22.56 1.40 -6.15
CA GLY A 267 -23.05 0.01 -6.24
C GLY A 267 -23.77 -0.53 -5.02
N ALA A 268 -24.12 0.33 -4.05
CA ALA A 268 -24.78 -0.13 -2.82
C ALA A 268 -26.21 -0.68 -3.04
N LEU A 269 -26.80 -0.44 -4.20
CA LEU A 269 -28.12 -0.91 -4.63
C LEU A 269 -28.05 -2.03 -5.68
N ASP A 270 -26.85 -2.52 -6.03
CA ASP A 270 -26.67 -3.55 -7.08
C ASP A 270 -27.31 -4.91 -6.72
N GLY A 271 -27.66 -5.14 -5.45
CA GLY A 271 -28.42 -6.29 -4.98
C GLY A 271 -29.91 -6.24 -5.30
N PHE A 272 -30.43 -5.10 -5.77
CA PHE A 272 -31.83 -4.93 -6.17
C PHE A 272 -32.04 -5.14 -7.68
N GLU A 273 -33.27 -4.99 -8.11
CA GLU A 273 -33.76 -5.42 -9.43
C GLU A 273 -33.30 -4.60 -10.65
N TYR A 274 -32.77 -3.37 -10.42
CA TYR A 274 -32.37 -2.49 -11.52
C TYR A 274 -30.88 -2.17 -11.49
N ASN A 275 -30.34 -1.88 -12.69
CA ASN A 275 -28.98 -1.40 -12.83
C ASN A 275 -28.83 0.08 -12.40
N ARG A 276 -27.57 0.53 -12.21
CA ARG A 276 -27.24 1.87 -11.70
C ARG A 276 -27.76 3.00 -12.62
N ALA A 277 -27.73 2.81 -13.94
CA ALA A 277 -28.28 3.80 -14.91
C ALA A 277 -29.76 3.96 -14.73
N THR A 278 -30.50 2.86 -14.57
CA THR A 278 -31.96 2.87 -14.32
C THR A 278 -32.29 3.54 -13.00
N TRP A 279 -31.57 3.24 -11.92
CA TRP A 279 -31.76 3.90 -10.62
C TRP A 279 -31.54 5.41 -10.72
N ASN A 280 -30.45 5.86 -11.36
CA ASN A 280 -30.13 7.28 -11.50
C ASN A 280 -31.14 8.04 -12.31
N GLU A 281 -31.69 7.47 -13.41
CA GLU A 281 -32.67 8.09 -14.25
C GLU A 281 -33.99 8.29 -13.52
N ASN A 282 -34.44 7.33 -12.73
CA ASN A 282 -35.72 7.37 -12.05
C ASN A 282 -35.68 7.96 -10.64
N LEU A 283 -34.50 8.34 -10.13
CA LEU A 283 -34.33 8.73 -8.71
C LEU A 283 -35.25 9.91 -8.33
N SER A 284 -35.33 10.95 -9.15
CA SER A 284 -36.18 12.11 -8.85
C SER A 284 -37.64 11.72 -8.77
N LYS A 285 -38.12 10.86 -9.67
CA LYS A 285 -39.48 10.34 -9.67
C LYS A 285 -39.78 9.47 -8.43
N ILE A 286 -38.80 8.68 -7.98
CA ILE A 286 -38.93 7.87 -6.76
C ILE A 286 -38.98 8.79 -5.54
N LEU A 287 -38.17 9.86 -5.50
CA LEU A 287 -38.18 10.84 -4.42
C LEU A 287 -39.51 11.62 -4.34
N ASP A 288 -40.11 11.97 -5.48
CA ASP A 288 -41.43 12.58 -5.49
C ASP A 288 -42.50 11.62 -4.95
N TYR A 289 -42.45 10.35 -5.35
CA TYR A 289 -43.30 9.30 -4.78
C TYR A 289 -43.09 9.18 -3.26
N ALA A 290 -41.82 9.18 -2.78
CA ALA A 290 -41.49 9.09 -1.37
C ALA A 290 -42.11 10.24 -0.54
N ARG A 291 -42.17 11.45 -1.12
CA ARG A 291 -42.81 12.61 -0.48
C ARG A 291 -44.33 12.45 -0.38
N LEU A 292 -44.97 11.89 -1.42
CA LEU A 292 -46.40 11.71 -1.48
C LEU A 292 -46.95 10.64 -0.53
N VAL A 293 -46.20 9.54 -0.36
CA VAL A 293 -46.59 8.45 0.54
C VAL A 293 -46.23 8.68 2.01
N ARG A 294 -45.46 9.73 2.29
CA ARG A 294 -45.05 10.08 3.67
C ARG A 294 -46.19 10.76 4.42
N VAL A 295 -46.55 10.20 5.56
CA VAL A 295 -47.56 10.77 6.46
C VAL A 295 -46.89 11.00 7.85
N GLU A 296 -47.10 12.17 8.44
CA GLU A 296 -46.62 12.48 9.80
C GLU A 296 -47.80 12.44 10.77
N GLU A 297 -47.76 11.48 11.67
CA GLU A 297 -48.77 11.34 12.71
C GLU A 297 -48.11 11.21 14.08
N LYS A 298 -48.49 12.06 15.04
CA LYS A 298 -48.04 12.03 16.43
C LYS A 298 -46.51 11.95 16.61
N ASN A 299 -45.76 12.75 15.84
CA ASN A 299 -44.29 12.76 15.77
C ASN A 299 -43.67 11.44 15.24
N GLN A 300 -44.43 10.62 14.57
CA GLN A 300 -43.95 9.43 13.88
C GLN A 300 -44.11 9.60 12.35
N VAL A 301 -43.10 9.17 11.62
CA VAL A 301 -43.17 9.09 10.15
C VAL A 301 -43.76 7.74 9.80
N LEU A 302 -44.90 7.76 9.17
CA LEU A 302 -45.63 6.60 8.63
C LEU A 302 -45.62 6.69 7.12
N PHE A 303 -45.98 5.60 6.45
CA PHE A 303 -46.09 5.55 5.01
C PHE A 303 -47.46 4.99 4.61
N ASP A 304 -48.21 5.77 3.86
CA ASP A 304 -49.48 5.33 3.27
C ASP A 304 -49.29 5.08 1.78
N PHE A 305 -49.08 3.83 1.42
CA PHE A 305 -48.90 3.38 0.02
C PHE A 305 -50.21 3.27 -0.75
N THR A 306 -51.34 3.61 -0.17
CA THR A 306 -52.64 3.60 -0.83
C THR A 306 -52.93 4.92 -1.55
N VAL A 307 -52.29 6.00 -1.16
CA VAL A 307 -52.47 7.36 -1.71
C VAL A 307 -52.07 7.47 -3.16
N VAL A 308 -50.97 6.82 -3.56
CA VAL A 308 -50.45 6.88 -4.92
C VAL A 308 -49.87 5.54 -5.33
N SER A 309 -50.11 5.12 -6.57
CA SER A 309 -49.50 3.90 -7.11
C SER A 309 -47.97 4.05 -7.23
N ARG A 310 -47.24 2.93 -7.09
CA ARG A 310 -45.79 2.89 -7.29
C ARG A 310 -45.41 3.49 -8.65
N PRO A 311 -44.28 4.23 -8.72
CA PRO A 311 -43.85 4.85 -9.97
C PRO A 311 -43.44 3.78 -11.00
N SER A 312 -43.86 3.99 -12.25
CA SER A 312 -43.36 3.19 -13.38
C SER A 312 -41.89 3.51 -13.61
N ILE A 313 -41.04 2.50 -13.71
CA ILE A 313 -39.58 2.63 -13.85
C ILE A 313 -39.17 2.52 -15.32
N LEU A 314 -38.57 3.58 -15.85
CA LEU A 314 -37.96 3.60 -17.18
C LEU A 314 -36.62 2.84 -17.15
N LYS A 315 -36.56 1.68 -17.78
CA LYS A 315 -35.33 0.87 -17.84
C LYS A 315 -34.35 1.49 -18.82
N ILE A 316 -33.14 1.74 -18.33
CA ILE A 316 -32.01 2.28 -19.09
C ILE A 316 -30.95 1.20 -19.27
N LYS A 317 -30.39 1.11 -20.49
CA LYS A 317 -29.27 0.22 -20.77
C LYS A 317 -28.02 0.74 -20.05
N GLU A 318 -27.35 -0.14 -19.32
CA GLU A 318 -26.09 0.22 -18.62
C GLU A 318 -24.96 0.45 -19.61
N ASN A 319 -24.28 1.58 -19.46
CA ASN A 319 -23.00 1.83 -20.11
C ASN A 319 -21.89 1.39 -19.15
N THR A 320 -21.20 0.28 -19.46
CA THR A 320 -20.20 -0.33 -18.60
C THR A 320 -19.00 0.59 -18.32
N LEU A 321 -18.60 1.40 -19.30
CA LEU A 321 -17.49 2.35 -19.14
C LEU A 321 -17.89 3.49 -18.19
N LEU A 322 -19.06 4.08 -18.39
CA LEU A 322 -19.58 5.15 -17.53
C LEU A 322 -19.82 4.65 -16.11
N LYS A 323 -20.33 3.41 -15.95
CA LYS A 323 -20.47 2.73 -14.66
C LYS A 323 -19.12 2.64 -13.96
N ALA A 324 -18.08 2.15 -14.64
CA ALA A 324 -16.74 2.00 -14.08
C ALA A 324 -16.12 3.37 -13.71
N GLN A 325 -16.31 4.39 -14.53
CA GLN A 325 -15.83 5.75 -14.24
C GLN A 325 -16.50 6.34 -12.98
N ARG A 326 -17.82 6.21 -12.85
CA ARG A 326 -18.56 6.67 -11.67
C ARG A 326 -18.17 5.90 -10.41
N GLU A 327 -18.04 4.57 -10.51
CA GLU A 327 -17.56 3.73 -9.43
C GLU A 327 -16.16 4.16 -8.94
N HIS A 328 -15.23 4.37 -9.87
CA HIS A 328 -13.90 4.87 -9.53
C HIS A 328 -13.92 6.26 -8.89
N HIS A 329 -14.82 7.15 -9.35
CA HIS A 329 -14.97 8.47 -8.74
C HIS A 329 -15.39 8.39 -7.27
N ILE A 330 -16.27 7.45 -6.94
CA ILE A 330 -16.81 7.25 -5.59
C ILE A 330 -15.88 6.44 -4.69
N LEU A 331 -15.27 5.37 -5.21
CA LEU A 331 -14.46 4.44 -4.42
C LEU A 331 -12.96 4.76 -4.45
N GLY A 332 -12.47 5.45 -5.48
CA GLY A 332 -11.05 5.68 -5.73
C GLY A 332 -10.33 4.52 -6.42
N PHE A 333 -11.04 3.44 -6.76
CA PHE A 333 -10.53 2.25 -7.47
C PHE A 333 -11.67 1.58 -8.25
N TYR A 334 -11.30 0.67 -9.17
CA TYR A 334 -12.26 -0.14 -9.92
C TYR A 334 -12.54 -1.45 -9.16
N LEU A 335 -13.78 -1.68 -8.79
CA LEU A 335 -14.19 -2.90 -8.09
C LEU A 335 -14.84 -3.91 -9.05
N SER A 336 -15.74 -3.44 -9.95
CA SER A 336 -16.49 -4.30 -10.86
C SER A 336 -15.67 -4.73 -12.08
N GLU A 337 -15.34 -3.80 -12.97
CA GLU A 337 -14.50 -4.04 -14.14
C GLU A 337 -13.57 -2.86 -14.39
N HIS A 338 -12.30 -3.17 -14.69
CA HIS A 338 -11.37 -2.15 -15.13
C HIS A 338 -11.65 -1.78 -16.59
N PRO A 339 -11.78 -0.47 -16.97
CA PRO A 339 -12.11 -0.06 -18.32
C PRO A 339 -11.18 -0.65 -19.38
N VAL A 340 -9.91 -0.76 -19.05
CA VAL A 340 -8.89 -1.33 -19.93
C VAL A 340 -9.13 -2.81 -20.20
N GLN A 341 -9.60 -3.58 -19.23
CA GLN A 341 -9.88 -5.01 -19.39
C GLN A 341 -11.00 -5.25 -20.42
N THR A 342 -12.05 -4.46 -20.35
CA THR A 342 -13.16 -4.53 -21.32
C THR A 342 -12.70 -4.13 -22.73
N LEU A 343 -11.94 -3.03 -22.82
CA LEU A 343 -11.43 -2.54 -24.10
C LEU A 343 -10.37 -3.47 -24.70
N ARG A 344 -9.54 -4.13 -23.89
CA ARG A 344 -8.51 -5.07 -24.40
C ARG A 344 -9.11 -6.19 -25.25
N LYS A 345 -10.34 -6.62 -24.98
CA LYS A 345 -11.04 -7.61 -25.81
C LYS A 345 -11.17 -7.17 -27.27
N LYS A 346 -11.24 -5.84 -27.53
CA LYS A 346 -11.26 -5.26 -28.88
C LYS A 346 -9.85 -5.12 -29.48
N TYR A 347 -8.80 -5.19 -28.66
CA TYR A 347 -7.39 -5.00 -29.07
C TYR A 347 -6.53 -6.23 -28.68
N PRO A 348 -6.69 -7.37 -29.35
CA PRO A 348 -6.08 -8.65 -28.94
C PRO A 348 -4.54 -8.67 -28.99
N LYS A 349 -3.92 -7.69 -29.67
CA LYS A 349 -2.46 -7.52 -29.68
C LYS A 349 -1.91 -6.86 -28.42
N CYS A 350 -2.78 -6.25 -27.59
CA CYS A 350 -2.37 -5.61 -26.35
C CYS A 350 -2.29 -6.64 -25.23
N ILE A 351 -1.10 -6.85 -24.70
CA ILE A 351 -0.87 -7.73 -23.55
C ILE A 351 -1.07 -7.01 -22.23
N PRO A 352 -1.50 -7.70 -21.16
CA PRO A 352 -1.54 -7.15 -19.80
C PRO A 352 -0.16 -6.71 -19.31
N ILE A 353 -0.12 -5.66 -18.48
CA ILE A 353 1.14 -5.15 -17.89
C ILE A 353 1.86 -6.25 -17.10
N SER A 354 1.13 -7.15 -16.43
CA SER A 354 1.69 -8.29 -15.69
C SER A 354 2.44 -9.32 -16.56
N GLN A 355 2.18 -9.36 -17.86
CA GLN A 355 2.84 -10.28 -18.81
C GLN A 355 4.09 -9.69 -19.43
N LEU A 356 4.45 -8.45 -19.11
CA LEU A 356 5.67 -7.83 -19.60
C LEU A 356 6.91 -8.47 -18.96
N GLN A 357 7.75 -9.11 -19.77
CA GLN A 357 9.01 -9.71 -19.35
C GLN A 357 10.17 -8.71 -19.47
N GLU A 358 11.26 -8.95 -18.74
CA GLU A 358 12.50 -8.21 -18.97
C GLU A 358 13.02 -8.45 -20.40
N LYS A 359 13.44 -7.38 -21.10
CA LYS A 359 14.02 -7.41 -22.46
C LYS A 359 13.05 -7.79 -23.58
N MET A 360 11.87 -7.22 -23.61
CA MET A 360 11.02 -7.27 -24.81
C MET A 360 11.34 -6.10 -25.74
N ASP A 361 11.81 -6.37 -26.95
CA ASP A 361 12.17 -5.33 -27.95
C ASP A 361 10.94 -4.65 -28.57
N TYR A 362 9.79 -5.31 -28.53
CA TYR A 362 8.50 -4.76 -28.95
C TYR A 362 7.40 -5.20 -28.01
N VAL A 363 6.70 -4.22 -27.47
CA VAL A 363 5.53 -4.45 -26.63
C VAL A 363 4.38 -3.57 -27.08
N GLN A 364 3.17 -4.08 -26.95
CA GLN A 364 1.95 -3.31 -27.12
C GLN A 364 1.05 -3.52 -25.91
N VAL A 365 0.77 -2.44 -25.21
CA VAL A 365 -0.09 -2.45 -24.01
C VAL A 365 -1.19 -1.41 -24.17
N ILE A 366 -2.35 -1.67 -23.58
CA ILE A 366 -3.42 -0.69 -23.43
C ILE A 366 -3.53 -0.34 -21.95
N GLY A 367 -3.58 0.95 -21.63
CA GLY A 367 -3.66 1.42 -20.25
C GLY A 367 -4.37 2.76 -20.13
N ARG A 368 -4.85 3.05 -18.93
CA ARG A 368 -5.39 4.36 -18.55
C ARG A 368 -4.25 5.22 -18.00
N VAL A 369 -4.16 6.46 -18.40
CA VAL A 369 -3.19 7.42 -17.87
C VAL A 369 -3.55 7.77 -16.43
N ALA A 370 -2.80 7.21 -15.47
CA ALA A 370 -2.97 7.47 -14.04
C ALA A 370 -2.37 8.82 -13.65
N SER A 371 -1.18 9.12 -14.17
CA SER A 371 -0.49 10.39 -13.98
C SER A 371 0.52 10.64 -15.09
N PHE A 372 0.92 11.89 -15.24
CA PHE A 372 2.01 12.25 -16.13
C PHE A 372 2.77 13.46 -15.59
N ARG A 373 4.03 13.58 -16.02
CA ARG A 373 4.90 14.74 -15.75
C ARG A 373 5.70 15.06 -16.98
N THR A 374 5.85 16.36 -17.26
CA THR A 374 6.72 16.84 -18.33
C THR A 374 8.13 17.11 -17.81
N HIS A 375 9.13 16.94 -18.65
CA HIS A 375 10.52 17.19 -18.32
C HIS A 375 11.25 17.79 -19.53
N LYS A 376 12.19 18.70 -19.27
CA LYS A 376 13.08 19.23 -20.31
C LYS A 376 14.33 18.37 -20.43
N THR A 377 14.62 17.95 -21.64
CA THR A 377 15.87 17.22 -21.94
C THR A 377 17.10 18.15 -21.82
N LYS A 378 18.29 17.60 -21.86
CA LYS A 378 19.54 18.39 -21.93
C LYS A 378 19.57 19.37 -23.12
N ARG A 379 18.82 19.09 -24.19
CA ARG A 379 18.70 19.93 -25.40
C ARG A 379 17.55 20.92 -25.30
N GLN A 380 16.92 21.09 -24.11
CA GLN A 380 15.77 21.95 -23.85
C GLN A 380 14.45 21.53 -24.53
N ASP A 381 14.41 20.38 -25.19
CA ASP A 381 13.19 19.84 -25.78
C ASP A 381 12.29 19.24 -24.67
N MET A 382 10.98 19.37 -24.82
CA MET A 382 10.01 18.82 -23.87
C MET A 382 9.77 17.33 -24.15
N MET A 383 9.79 16.52 -23.10
CA MET A 383 9.38 15.11 -23.09
C MET A 383 8.39 14.85 -21.96
N CYS A 384 7.74 13.70 -21.96
CA CYS A 384 6.79 13.32 -20.95
C CYS A 384 7.09 11.93 -20.38
N PHE A 385 6.94 11.81 -19.07
CA PHE A 385 6.82 10.51 -18.40
C PHE A 385 5.36 10.31 -18.00
N MET A 386 4.73 9.30 -18.56
CA MET A 386 3.37 8.89 -18.18
C MET A 386 3.44 7.63 -17.33
N ASN A 387 2.60 7.54 -16.31
CA ASN A 387 2.31 6.29 -15.63
C ASN A 387 0.95 5.80 -16.13
N ILE A 388 0.93 4.63 -16.77
CA ILE A 388 -0.31 4.00 -17.22
C ILE A 388 -0.62 2.78 -16.38
N GLU A 389 -1.90 2.48 -16.21
CA GLU A 389 -2.37 1.33 -15.44
C GLU A 389 -3.40 0.52 -16.20
N ASP A 390 -3.41 -0.78 -15.94
CA ASP A 390 -4.45 -1.71 -16.33
C ASP A 390 -4.96 -2.47 -15.09
N GLU A 391 -5.81 -3.47 -15.28
CA GLU A 391 -6.34 -4.32 -14.20
C GLU A 391 -5.26 -5.15 -13.48
N CYS A 392 -4.07 -5.25 -14.06
CA CYS A 392 -2.98 -6.08 -13.55
C CYS A 392 -1.85 -5.28 -12.90
N GLY A 393 -1.75 -3.97 -13.16
CA GLY A 393 -0.66 -3.17 -12.62
C GLY A 393 -0.46 -1.81 -13.26
N LYS A 394 0.69 -1.22 -12.95
CA LYS A 394 1.13 0.09 -13.46
C LYS A 394 2.50 -0.03 -14.09
N ILE A 395 2.74 0.80 -15.11
CA ILE A 395 4.03 0.89 -15.76
C ILE A 395 4.34 2.33 -16.18
N ASP A 396 5.61 2.72 -16.08
CA ASP A 396 6.07 4.00 -16.55
C ASP A 396 6.33 3.96 -18.06
N VAL A 397 5.93 5.02 -18.75
CA VAL A 397 6.10 5.20 -20.20
C VAL A 397 6.87 6.49 -20.46
N ALA A 398 8.04 6.36 -21.06
CA ALA A 398 8.82 7.50 -21.51
C ALA A 398 8.40 7.90 -22.93
N VAL A 399 7.91 9.11 -23.08
CA VAL A 399 7.48 9.71 -24.37
C VAL A 399 8.50 10.76 -24.77
N MET A 400 9.31 10.42 -25.76
CA MET A 400 10.39 11.28 -26.25
C MET A 400 9.85 12.53 -26.96
N PRO A 401 10.65 13.62 -27.12
CA PRO A 401 10.19 14.92 -27.57
C PRO A 401 9.35 14.91 -28.85
N SER A 402 9.79 14.25 -29.90
CA SER A 402 9.07 14.19 -31.17
C SER A 402 7.67 13.57 -31.03
N LEU A 403 7.56 12.50 -30.25
CA LEU A 403 6.28 11.84 -29.99
C LEU A 403 5.41 12.63 -29.01
N TYR A 404 6.04 13.32 -28.04
CA TYR A 404 5.35 14.20 -27.12
C TYR A 404 4.69 15.38 -27.84
N ASP A 405 5.41 16.06 -28.74
CA ASP A 405 4.86 17.21 -29.50
C ASP A 405 3.64 16.84 -30.33
N GLN A 406 3.60 15.62 -30.87
CA GLN A 406 2.46 15.10 -31.63
C GLN A 406 1.25 14.78 -30.76
N ASN A 407 1.47 14.51 -29.47
CA ASN A 407 0.43 13.97 -28.58
C ASN A 407 0.11 14.86 -27.37
N LYS A 408 0.81 15.96 -27.15
CA LYS A 408 0.73 16.81 -25.95
C LYS A 408 -0.69 17.26 -25.56
N LEU A 409 -1.57 17.47 -26.54
CA LEU A 409 -2.97 17.89 -26.32
C LEU A 409 -3.88 16.72 -25.92
N LYS A 410 -3.43 15.47 -26.09
CA LYS A 410 -4.18 14.26 -25.74
C LYS A 410 -3.69 13.59 -24.48
N ILE A 411 -2.51 13.99 -23.96
CA ILE A 411 -1.96 13.45 -22.73
C ILE A 411 -2.68 14.09 -21.54
N GLU A 412 -3.72 13.44 -21.07
CA GLU A 412 -4.52 13.86 -19.92
C GLU A 412 -4.77 12.67 -18.99
N ARG A 413 -5.06 12.96 -17.71
CA ARG A 413 -5.44 11.91 -16.76
C ARG A 413 -6.75 11.24 -17.18
N ASN A 414 -6.86 9.97 -16.91
CA ASN A 414 -8.00 9.11 -17.21
C ASN A 414 -8.22 8.79 -18.70
N GLN A 415 -7.46 9.36 -19.61
CA GLN A 415 -7.47 8.96 -21.01
C GLN A 415 -6.92 7.53 -21.16
N ILE A 416 -7.48 6.80 -22.13
CA ILE A 416 -7.05 5.44 -22.45
C ILE A 416 -6.15 5.50 -23.69
N VAL A 417 -5.00 4.86 -23.57
CA VAL A 417 -3.96 4.89 -24.60
C VAL A 417 -3.39 3.49 -24.85
N ILE A 418 -3.21 3.16 -26.13
CA ILE A 418 -2.41 2.02 -26.57
C ILE A 418 -0.99 2.53 -26.78
N VAL A 419 -0.06 1.94 -26.05
CA VAL A 419 1.36 2.25 -26.12
C VAL A 419 2.07 1.12 -26.84
N GLN A 420 2.76 1.46 -27.93
CA GLN A 420 3.69 0.57 -28.62
C GLN A 420 5.11 1.05 -28.40
N GLY A 421 6.01 0.16 -28.00
CA GLY A 421 7.37 0.58 -27.70
C GLY A 421 8.29 -0.55 -27.30
N LYS A 422 9.48 -0.18 -26.82
CA LYS A 422 10.48 -1.10 -26.29
C LYS A 422 10.44 -1.08 -24.77
N LYS A 423 10.41 -2.24 -24.15
CA LYS A 423 10.53 -2.36 -22.69
C LYS A 423 11.99 -2.25 -22.28
N ASP A 424 12.29 -1.33 -21.35
CA ASP A 424 13.61 -1.18 -20.75
C ASP A 424 13.75 -2.03 -19.47
N ARG A 425 14.98 -2.16 -18.95
CA ARG A 425 15.30 -2.97 -17.76
C ARG A 425 14.59 -2.50 -16.51
N ASP A 426 14.31 -1.20 -16.39
CA ASP A 426 13.74 -0.55 -15.21
C ASP A 426 12.19 -0.54 -15.17
N MET A 427 11.53 -1.60 -15.65
CA MET A 427 10.05 -1.68 -15.66
C MET A 427 9.39 -0.47 -16.32
N SER A 428 10.00 0.08 -17.37
CA SER A 428 9.47 1.19 -18.16
C SER A 428 9.36 0.83 -19.64
N ILE A 429 8.49 1.53 -20.37
CA ILE A 429 8.34 1.41 -21.82
C ILE A 429 8.84 2.70 -22.46
N LEU A 430 9.82 2.59 -23.37
CA LEU A 430 10.16 3.68 -24.28
C LEU A 430 9.16 3.68 -25.43
N ALA A 431 8.22 4.61 -25.42
CA ALA A 431 7.17 4.69 -26.42
C ALA A 431 7.72 5.04 -27.81
N ARG A 432 7.25 4.33 -28.82
CA ARG A 432 7.48 4.60 -30.25
C ARG A 432 6.22 5.11 -30.95
N ARG A 433 5.04 4.68 -30.45
CA ARG A 433 3.74 5.09 -30.97
C ARG A 433 2.73 5.14 -29.84
N LEU A 434 1.85 6.14 -29.86
CA LEU A 434 0.69 6.28 -29.01
C LEU A 434 -0.56 6.30 -29.88
N GLU A 435 -1.58 5.53 -29.49
CA GLU A 435 -2.89 5.51 -30.13
C GLU A 435 -3.95 5.70 -29.04
N TRP A 436 -4.71 6.77 -29.14
CA TRP A 436 -5.71 7.14 -28.15
C TRP A 436 -7.02 6.44 -28.46
N VAL A 437 -7.63 5.87 -27.44
CA VAL A 437 -8.89 5.14 -27.56
C VAL A 437 -9.99 6.04 -27.01
N ASP A 438 -10.92 6.43 -27.90
CA ASP A 438 -12.09 7.19 -27.48
C ASP A 438 -12.99 6.32 -26.60
N SER A 439 -13.45 6.88 -25.49
CA SER A 439 -14.31 6.22 -24.52
C SER A 439 -15.73 5.96 -25.02
N ASP A 440 -16.09 6.52 -26.16
CA ASP A 440 -17.45 6.50 -26.70
C ASP A 440 -17.69 5.44 -27.81
N ASN A 441 -16.67 4.59 -28.11
CA ASN A 441 -16.77 3.52 -29.12
C ASN A 441 -16.81 2.11 -28.51
#